data_c270b7937d30c353f3c2a038f7692ceb
#
_entry.id   c270b7937d30c353f3c2a038f7692ceb
#
_cell.length_a   1.000
_cell.length_b   1.000
_cell.length_c   1.000
_cell.angle_alpha   90.00
_cell.angle_beta   90.00
_cell.angle_gamma   90.00
#
_symmetry.space_group_name_H-M   'P 1'
#
loop_
_entity.id
_entity.type
_entity.pdbx_description
1 polymer ?
#
loop_
_entity_poly.entity_id
_entity_poly.type
_entity_poly.pdbx_seq_one_letter_code
_entity_poly.pdbx_strand_id
1 'polypeptide(L)'
;MGCGIAAVQDDFVNGGRYMKRFIYLITLILVADGAQGNMYSELQYVYDTNPVIGQGRADLDAARAGVDASKTELQPYLGITGNVGMARTTALGYDFDYAPMQYGLEFQQNVFQGGAMFAQVRGAQLQYDAVRANLRAIEQDVLMSAINAYIEVLNARAVMDLNRNNERVLGEYYAFVRDAADVGKSTQTDVAQASARLEMARYGTVDAVAQYENAIEVFRRIYGNVPAEFVDIDLARVADLFPESVRDATEYALRNHPVLRALDAQEVAARENIKIAYKSMLPSIDVRGAVQQVDNVPFLNDITDSRIGVYLRVPLYDRGNAFANADRVRANIAGIHEQIINARRVVVENLNAAWNIYQSQEYAINATLASVDANKAALDGVRDGQAHGRRTVLDVLNAEQELLNSRVAHTRAKHARIAAFFAVLASMGDLTPENLGLVAD
;
A
#
# COMPACT_ATOMS: atom_id res chain seq x y z
N MET A 1 0.94 -65.46 -6.77
CA MET A 1 -0.37 -65.75 -6.14
C MET A 1 -0.38 -65.20 -4.72
N GLY A 2 -1.40 -64.40 -4.42
CA GLY A 2 -1.80 -63.97 -3.09
C GLY A 2 -1.04 -62.77 -2.55
N CYS A 3 -1.45 -61.53 -2.65
CA CYS A 3 -2.63 -60.83 -2.15
C CYS A 3 -2.64 -60.67 -0.60
N GLY A 4 -2.68 -59.45 -0.13
CA GLY A 4 -2.98 -59.08 1.27
C GLY A 4 -2.43 -57.69 1.58
N ILE A 5 -3.05 -56.61 1.30
CA ILE A 5 -4.03 -55.72 1.99
C ILE A 5 -3.85 -55.71 3.53
N ALA A 6 -3.32 -54.59 4.01
CA ALA A 6 -3.57 -53.90 5.30
C ALA A 6 -2.44 -52.87 5.48
N ALA A 7 -2.67 -51.62 5.82
CA ALA A 7 -3.72 -50.94 6.46
C ALA A 7 -3.63 -49.44 6.14
N VAL A 8 -4.72 -48.89 5.72
CA VAL A 8 -5.00 -47.44 5.77
C VAL A 8 -5.73 -47.23 7.08
N GLN A 9 -5.08 -46.62 8.05
CA GLN A 9 -5.74 -46.03 9.21
C GLN A 9 -4.70 -45.17 9.93
N ASP A 10 -4.74 -43.86 9.62
CA ASP A 10 -4.51 -42.75 10.55
C ASP A 10 -4.33 -41.43 9.80
N ASP A 11 -5.40 -40.99 9.10
CA ASP A 11 -5.52 -39.63 8.54
C ASP A 11 -6.86 -39.00 8.96
N PHE A 12 -7.17 -39.01 10.24
CA PHE A 12 -8.46 -38.48 10.73
C PHE A 12 -8.36 -37.43 11.83
N VAL A 13 -7.29 -36.64 11.92
CA VAL A 13 -7.22 -35.58 12.96
C VAL A 13 -7.02 -34.16 12.40
N ASN A 14 -6.79 -33.95 11.10
CA ASN A 14 -6.56 -32.61 10.55
C ASN A 14 -7.66 -32.08 9.60
N GLY A 15 -8.81 -32.74 9.49
CA GLY A 15 -9.93 -32.33 8.61
C GLY A 15 -10.78 -31.14 9.10
N GLY A 16 -10.61 -30.70 10.35
CA GLY A 16 -11.50 -29.71 10.96
C GLY A 16 -11.22 -28.23 10.64
N ARG A 17 -10.06 -27.89 10.12
CA ARG A 17 -9.68 -26.49 9.84
C ARG A 17 -9.97 -26.03 8.41
N TYR A 18 -10.01 -26.93 7.45
CA TYR A 18 -10.29 -26.56 6.04
C TYR A 18 -11.80 -26.48 5.74
N MET A 19 -12.64 -27.21 6.46
CA MET A 19 -14.09 -27.19 6.24
C MET A 19 -14.79 -25.93 6.80
N LYS A 20 -14.20 -25.26 7.80
CA LYS A 20 -14.71 -23.97 8.29
C LYS A 20 -14.39 -22.79 7.34
N ARG A 21 -13.37 -22.88 6.49
CA ARG A 21 -13.05 -21.85 5.49
C ARG A 21 -13.90 -21.96 4.23
N PHE A 22 -14.45 -23.13 3.91
CA PHE A 22 -15.30 -23.32 2.73
C PHE A 22 -16.77 -22.92 2.95
N ILE A 23 -17.24 -22.90 4.19
CA ILE A 23 -18.63 -22.48 4.52
C ILE A 23 -18.78 -20.96 4.58
N TYR A 24 -17.69 -20.20 4.80
CA TYR A 24 -17.71 -18.72 4.72
C TYR A 24 -17.65 -18.17 3.29
N LEU A 25 -17.36 -19.00 2.27
CA LEU A 25 -17.27 -18.56 0.86
C LEU A 25 -18.58 -18.67 0.08
N ILE A 26 -19.64 -19.25 0.66
CA ILE A 26 -20.93 -19.45 -0.03
C ILE A 26 -22.04 -18.51 0.49
N THR A 27 -21.79 -17.75 1.56
CA THR A 27 -22.80 -16.84 2.13
C THR A 27 -22.58 -15.35 1.74
N LEU A 28 -21.69 -15.05 0.79
CA LEU A 28 -21.41 -13.67 0.36
C LEU A 28 -21.88 -13.36 -1.06
N ILE A 29 -22.84 -14.12 -1.58
CA ILE A 29 -23.52 -13.78 -2.84
C ILE A 29 -25.01 -13.73 -2.52
N LEU A 30 -25.50 -12.60 -2.04
CA LEU A 30 -26.85 -12.07 -2.21
C LEU A 30 -27.14 -10.97 -1.17
N VAL A 31 -26.49 -9.81 -1.31
CA VAL A 31 -27.12 -8.53 -1.03
C VAL A 31 -26.58 -7.55 -2.07
N ALA A 32 -27.12 -7.60 -3.26
CA ALA A 32 -27.12 -6.45 -4.16
C ALA A 32 -28.29 -5.56 -3.71
N ASP A 33 -28.21 -5.07 -2.48
CA ASP A 33 -28.99 -3.90 -2.10
C ASP A 33 -28.27 -2.71 -2.74
N GLY A 34 -29.03 -1.87 -3.46
CA GLY A 34 -28.55 -0.63 -4.06
C GLY A 34 -28.02 0.33 -2.99
N ALA A 35 -26.87 0.00 -2.42
CA ALA A 35 -26.15 0.87 -1.53
C ALA A 35 -25.76 2.11 -2.34
N GLN A 36 -26.35 3.25 -2.00
CA GLN A 36 -25.84 4.55 -2.42
C GLN A 36 -24.36 4.57 -2.08
N GLY A 37 -23.51 4.73 -3.10
CA GLY A 37 -22.05 4.62 -2.97
C GLY A 37 -21.49 5.78 -2.14
N ASN A 38 -21.63 5.68 -0.82
CA ASN A 38 -20.94 6.58 0.09
C ASN A 38 -19.44 6.26 0.04
N MET A 39 -18.59 7.27 -0.13
CA MET A 39 -17.14 7.12 -0.21
C MET A 39 -16.59 6.22 0.91
N TYR A 40 -17.07 6.35 2.13
CA TYR A 40 -16.58 5.56 3.26
C TYR A 40 -16.91 4.06 3.16
N SER A 41 -18.07 3.70 2.62
CA SER A 41 -18.43 2.29 2.37
C SER A 41 -17.59 1.69 1.24
N GLU A 42 -17.30 2.48 0.22
CA GLU A 42 -16.42 2.08 -0.87
C GLU A 42 -14.96 1.95 -0.40
N LEU A 43 -14.48 2.85 0.46
CA LEU A 43 -13.15 2.77 1.08
C LEU A 43 -13.01 1.51 1.96
N GLN A 44 -14.09 1.12 2.67
CA GLN A 44 -14.10 -0.14 3.42
C GLN A 44 -13.85 -1.33 2.50
N TYR A 45 -14.54 -1.37 1.35
CA TYR A 45 -14.35 -2.43 0.37
C TYR A 45 -12.91 -2.46 -0.17
N VAL A 46 -12.32 -1.30 -0.48
CA VAL A 46 -10.91 -1.19 -0.91
C VAL A 46 -9.98 -1.72 0.18
N TYR A 47 -10.17 -1.30 1.43
CA TYR A 47 -9.33 -1.73 2.55
C TYR A 47 -9.33 -3.26 2.72
N ASP A 48 -10.49 -3.90 2.50
CA ASP A 48 -10.64 -5.34 2.67
C ASP A 48 -10.11 -6.15 1.47
N THR A 49 -10.21 -5.62 0.25
CA THR A 49 -10.02 -6.38 -0.98
C THR A 49 -8.83 -5.96 -1.83
N ASN A 50 -8.22 -4.78 -1.56
CA ASN A 50 -7.15 -4.27 -2.42
C ASN A 50 -5.89 -5.16 -2.38
N PRO A 51 -5.38 -5.60 -3.56
CA PRO A 51 -4.24 -6.52 -3.63
C PRO A 51 -2.94 -5.95 -3.02
N VAL A 52 -2.75 -4.62 -3.05
CA VAL A 52 -1.55 -3.97 -2.50
C VAL A 52 -1.55 -4.05 -0.97
N ILE A 53 -2.70 -3.83 -0.33
CA ILE A 53 -2.87 -4.05 1.11
C ILE A 53 -2.74 -5.54 1.43
N GLY A 54 -3.33 -6.42 0.60
CA GLY A 54 -3.19 -7.86 0.72
C GLY A 54 -1.75 -8.34 0.68
N GLN A 55 -0.92 -7.78 -0.22
CA GLN A 55 0.53 -8.03 -0.26
C GLN A 55 1.20 -7.56 1.03
N GLY A 56 0.93 -6.34 1.51
CA GLY A 56 1.50 -5.83 2.75
C GLY A 56 1.15 -6.69 3.98
N ARG A 57 -0.08 -7.23 4.04
CA ARG A 57 -0.50 -8.19 5.09
C ARG A 57 0.27 -9.52 4.98
N ALA A 58 0.48 -10.03 3.78
CA ALA A 58 1.30 -11.24 3.55
C ALA A 58 2.76 -11.02 3.95
N ASP A 59 3.33 -9.85 3.66
CA ASP A 59 4.69 -9.48 4.08
C ASP A 59 4.79 -9.42 5.62
N LEU A 60 3.76 -8.91 6.30
CA LEU A 60 3.69 -8.90 7.76
C LEU A 60 3.62 -10.32 8.34
N ASP A 61 2.82 -11.21 7.73
CA ASP A 61 2.74 -12.62 8.14
C ASP A 61 4.08 -13.34 7.90
N ALA A 62 4.77 -13.05 6.79
CA ALA A 62 6.12 -13.56 6.53
C ALA A 62 7.13 -13.06 7.56
N ALA A 63 7.09 -11.77 7.95
CA ALA A 63 7.93 -11.24 9.00
C ALA A 63 7.64 -11.89 10.38
N ARG A 64 6.37 -12.17 10.68
CA ARG A 64 5.95 -12.91 11.88
C ARG A 64 6.51 -14.33 11.89
N ALA A 65 6.39 -15.04 10.78
CA ALA A 65 7.01 -16.36 10.63
C ALA A 65 8.53 -16.31 10.78
N GLY A 66 9.17 -15.22 10.33
CA GLY A 66 10.60 -14.96 10.53
C GLY A 66 10.99 -14.84 12.01
N VAL A 67 10.15 -14.21 12.84
CA VAL A 67 10.33 -14.19 14.30
C VAL A 67 10.26 -15.60 14.88
N ASP A 68 9.27 -16.39 14.47
CA ASP A 68 9.14 -17.77 14.97
C ASP A 68 10.29 -18.66 14.48
N ALA A 69 10.72 -18.51 13.22
CA ALA A 69 11.92 -19.17 12.71
C ALA A 69 13.17 -18.81 13.51
N SER A 70 13.35 -17.55 13.90
CA SER A 70 14.49 -17.16 14.72
C SER A 70 14.49 -17.78 16.14
N LYS A 71 13.30 -18.08 16.68
CA LYS A 71 13.15 -18.79 17.97
C LYS A 71 13.50 -20.26 17.86
N THR A 72 13.36 -20.88 16.67
CA THR A 72 13.71 -22.32 16.48
C THR A 72 15.19 -22.59 16.69
N GLU A 73 16.07 -21.61 16.49
CA GLU A 73 17.50 -21.73 16.83
C GLU A 73 17.78 -21.97 18.33
N LEU A 74 16.79 -21.63 19.18
CA LEU A 74 16.83 -21.90 20.62
C LEU A 74 16.35 -23.30 20.99
N GLN A 75 15.80 -24.06 20.01
CA GLN A 75 15.25 -25.39 20.22
C GLN A 75 16.27 -26.47 19.87
N PRO A 76 16.14 -27.69 20.43
CA PRO A 76 16.97 -28.80 20.05
C PRO A 76 16.69 -29.28 18.63
N TYR A 77 17.74 -29.63 17.93
CA TYR A 77 17.68 -30.37 16.67
C TYR A 77 17.79 -31.87 16.94
N LEU A 78 16.92 -32.66 16.36
CA LEU A 78 16.97 -34.09 16.34
C LEU A 78 16.89 -34.57 14.88
N GLY A 79 17.88 -35.37 14.46
CA GLY A 79 17.97 -35.87 13.10
C GLY A 79 18.33 -37.36 13.02
N ILE A 80 18.00 -37.95 11.88
CA ILE A 80 18.49 -39.27 11.51
C ILE A 80 19.57 -39.06 10.44
N THR A 81 20.71 -39.71 10.61
CA THR A 81 21.79 -39.69 9.63
C THR A 81 21.96 -41.10 9.06
N GLY A 82 22.22 -41.18 7.77
CA GLY A 82 22.56 -42.45 7.07
C GLY A 82 23.61 -42.19 6.02
N ASN A 83 24.63 -43.06 5.99
CA ASN A 83 25.70 -43.04 5.02
C ASN A 83 26.03 -44.47 4.58
N VAL A 84 26.17 -44.67 3.28
CA VAL A 84 26.70 -45.89 2.68
C VAL A 84 27.74 -45.49 1.68
N GLY A 85 28.88 -46.18 1.68
CA GLY A 85 29.99 -45.85 0.80
C GLY A 85 30.85 -47.07 0.44
N MET A 86 31.84 -46.86 -0.40
CA MET A 86 32.89 -47.81 -0.66
C MET A 86 34.18 -47.29 -0.02
N ALA A 87 34.89 -48.13 0.71
CA ALA A 87 36.13 -47.76 1.34
C ALA A 87 37.17 -48.87 1.08
N ARG A 88 38.41 -48.45 0.89
CA ARG A 88 39.57 -49.33 0.86
C ARG A 88 40.47 -48.96 2.01
N THR A 89 40.83 -49.92 2.84
CA THR A 89 41.76 -49.72 3.94
C THR A 89 42.91 -50.71 3.80
N THR A 90 44.14 -50.22 3.84
CA THR A 90 45.34 -51.04 3.92
C THR A 90 45.70 -51.19 5.39
N ALA A 91 45.65 -52.41 5.92
CA ALA A 91 46.04 -52.73 7.28
C ALA A 91 46.88 -54.04 7.32
N LEU A 92 47.94 -54.06 8.14
CA LEU A 92 48.82 -55.20 8.27
C LEU A 92 49.45 -55.72 6.94
N GLY A 93 49.56 -54.80 5.94
CA GLY A 93 50.09 -55.16 4.61
C GLY A 93 49.09 -55.76 3.62
N TYR A 94 47.80 -55.76 3.95
CA TYR A 94 46.74 -56.28 3.09
C TYR A 94 45.72 -55.12 2.79
N ASP A 95 45.19 -55.15 1.57
CA ASP A 95 44.11 -54.23 1.14
C ASP A 95 42.75 -54.89 1.36
N PHE A 96 41.86 -54.13 1.99
CA PHE A 96 40.49 -54.55 2.24
C PHE A 96 39.53 -53.55 1.56
N ASP A 97 38.78 -54.06 0.57
CA ASP A 97 37.65 -53.32 -0.03
C ASP A 97 36.38 -53.70 0.73
N TYR A 98 35.66 -52.70 1.23
CA TYR A 98 34.42 -52.93 1.96
C TYR A 98 33.42 -51.77 1.75
N ALA A 99 32.17 -52.01 2.05
CA ALA A 99 31.09 -51.06 1.92
C ALA A 99 30.49 -50.73 3.31
N PRO A 100 31.07 -49.77 4.05
CA PRO A 100 30.55 -49.43 5.36
C PRO A 100 29.16 -48.82 5.21
N MET A 101 28.26 -49.24 6.09
CA MET A 101 26.93 -48.63 6.27
C MET A 101 26.85 -48.04 7.67
N GLN A 102 26.55 -46.78 7.73
CA GLN A 102 26.41 -46.05 9.00
C GLN A 102 25.03 -45.41 9.05
N TYR A 103 24.34 -45.62 10.15
CA TYR A 103 23.05 -44.96 10.42
C TYR A 103 22.94 -44.66 11.90
N GLY A 104 22.14 -43.59 12.23
CA GLY A 104 22.04 -43.19 13.62
C GLY A 104 21.09 -42.04 13.84
N LEU A 105 20.95 -41.70 15.12
CA LEU A 105 20.25 -40.52 15.60
C LEU A 105 21.27 -39.53 16.07
N GLU A 106 21.04 -38.25 15.72
CA GLU A 106 21.82 -37.13 16.25
C GLU A 106 20.94 -36.13 16.95
N PHE A 107 21.47 -35.58 18.02
CA PHE A 107 20.85 -34.51 18.81
C PHE A 107 21.85 -33.33 18.90
N GLN A 108 21.38 -32.12 18.68
CA GLN A 108 22.18 -30.91 18.87
C GLN A 108 21.36 -29.82 19.48
N GLN A 109 21.89 -29.18 20.54
CA GLN A 109 21.30 -28.03 21.18
C GLN A 109 22.36 -26.95 21.35
N ASN A 110 22.15 -25.78 20.73
CA ASN A 110 22.95 -24.60 21.05
C ASN A 110 22.47 -24.01 22.39
N VAL A 111 23.35 -24.00 23.38
CA VAL A 111 23.03 -23.47 24.71
C VAL A 111 23.46 -22.01 24.86
N PHE A 112 24.63 -21.69 24.30
CA PHE A 112 25.18 -20.35 24.38
C PHE A 112 26.02 -20.03 23.14
N GLN A 113 25.85 -18.83 22.60
CA GLN A 113 26.63 -18.35 21.44
C GLN A 113 26.91 -16.84 21.61
N GLY A 114 27.51 -16.47 22.75
CA GLY A 114 27.86 -15.09 23.03
C GLY A 114 26.69 -14.10 23.04
N GLY A 115 25.46 -14.58 23.30
CA GLY A 115 24.24 -13.76 23.26
C GLY A 115 23.69 -13.46 21.86
N ALA A 116 24.35 -13.95 20.78
CA ALA A 116 23.95 -13.70 19.39
C ALA A 116 22.54 -14.26 19.08
N MET A 117 22.19 -15.43 19.64
CA MET A 117 20.86 -16.04 19.46
C MET A 117 19.74 -15.14 19.94
N PHE A 118 19.90 -14.55 21.13
CA PHE A 118 18.90 -13.59 21.66
C PHE A 118 18.86 -12.29 20.86
N ALA A 119 20.01 -11.81 20.37
CA ALA A 119 20.09 -10.65 19.49
C ALA A 119 19.38 -10.92 18.16
N GLN A 120 19.45 -12.12 17.63
CA GLN A 120 18.78 -12.54 16.40
C GLN A 120 17.26 -12.55 16.57
N VAL A 121 16.73 -13.14 17.66
CA VAL A 121 15.29 -13.10 17.98
C VAL A 121 14.80 -11.66 18.15
N ARG A 122 15.55 -10.82 18.89
CA ARG A 122 15.20 -9.41 19.08
C ARG A 122 15.25 -8.64 17.75
N GLY A 123 16.28 -8.88 16.92
CA GLY A 123 16.39 -8.27 15.59
C GLY A 123 15.22 -8.64 14.69
N ALA A 124 14.80 -9.92 14.68
CA ALA A 124 13.62 -10.37 13.96
C ALA A 124 12.31 -9.71 14.45
N GLN A 125 12.16 -9.54 15.78
CA GLN A 125 11.02 -8.85 16.35
C GLN A 125 10.96 -7.38 15.91
N LEU A 126 12.08 -6.68 15.96
CA LEU A 126 12.16 -5.27 15.52
C LEU A 126 11.93 -5.14 13.99
N GLN A 127 12.37 -6.13 13.23
CA GLN A 127 12.06 -6.19 11.79
C GLN A 127 10.57 -6.39 11.54
N TYR A 128 9.89 -7.23 12.33
CA TYR A 128 8.42 -7.36 12.29
C TYR A 128 7.74 -6.02 12.59
N ASP A 129 8.20 -5.29 13.61
CA ASP A 129 7.64 -3.98 13.95
C ASP A 129 7.85 -2.96 12.82
N ALA A 130 9.01 -2.99 12.14
CA ALA A 130 9.28 -2.17 10.96
C ALA A 130 8.33 -2.50 9.79
N VAL A 131 8.12 -3.79 9.49
CA VAL A 131 7.18 -4.22 8.45
C VAL A 131 5.75 -3.84 8.81
N ARG A 132 5.36 -3.92 10.09
CA ARG A 132 4.05 -3.46 10.56
C ARG A 132 3.84 -1.97 10.35
N ALA A 133 4.85 -1.15 10.63
CA ALA A 133 4.79 0.29 10.36
C ALA A 133 4.75 0.59 8.86
N ASN A 134 5.46 -0.20 8.03
CA ASN A 134 5.42 -0.08 6.58
C ASN A 134 4.02 -0.46 6.02
N LEU A 135 3.35 -1.48 6.58
CA LEU A 135 1.96 -1.81 6.21
C LEU A 135 1.03 -0.61 6.43
N ARG A 136 1.20 0.12 7.54
CA ARG A 136 0.42 1.35 7.80
C ARG A 136 0.66 2.43 6.73
N ALA A 137 1.90 2.58 6.25
CA ALA A 137 2.20 3.49 5.14
C ALA A 137 1.50 3.04 3.85
N ILE A 138 1.55 1.74 3.53
CA ILE A 138 0.87 1.16 2.36
C ILE A 138 -0.65 1.37 2.45
N GLU A 139 -1.27 1.11 3.60
CA GLU A 139 -2.70 1.33 3.84
C GLU A 139 -3.07 2.79 3.58
N GLN A 140 -2.29 3.73 4.11
CA GLN A 140 -2.49 5.17 3.90
C GLN A 140 -2.37 5.57 2.43
N ASP A 141 -1.36 5.09 1.72
CA ASP A 141 -1.13 5.40 0.30
C ASP A 141 -2.27 4.87 -0.59
N VAL A 142 -2.76 3.66 -0.30
CA VAL A 142 -3.90 3.06 -1.01
C VAL A 142 -5.18 3.84 -0.72
N LEU A 143 -5.45 4.19 0.55
CA LEU A 143 -6.62 4.99 0.93
C LEU A 143 -6.60 6.37 0.28
N MET A 144 -5.44 7.05 0.28
CA MET A 144 -5.31 8.36 -0.39
C MET A 144 -5.53 8.25 -1.89
N SER A 145 -5.00 7.20 -2.53
CA SER A 145 -5.21 6.93 -3.96
C SER A 145 -6.69 6.66 -4.26
N ALA A 146 -7.37 5.91 -3.39
CA ALA A 146 -8.80 5.63 -3.51
C ALA A 146 -9.65 6.90 -3.35
N ILE A 147 -9.37 7.72 -2.34
CA ILE A 147 -10.04 8.99 -2.12
C ILE A 147 -9.88 9.92 -3.34
N ASN A 148 -8.67 10.04 -3.87
CA ASN A 148 -8.42 10.84 -5.07
C ASN A 148 -9.17 10.33 -6.29
N ALA A 149 -9.25 9.02 -6.50
CA ALA A 149 -10.00 8.43 -7.60
C ALA A 149 -11.51 8.70 -7.47
N TYR A 150 -12.06 8.63 -6.26
CA TYR A 150 -13.46 8.96 -5.99
C TYR A 150 -13.75 10.44 -6.28
N ILE A 151 -12.91 11.35 -5.79
CA ILE A 151 -13.02 12.79 -6.01
C ILE A 151 -12.94 13.13 -7.50
N GLU A 152 -12.02 12.47 -8.24
CA GLU A 152 -11.87 12.73 -9.68
C GLU A 152 -13.09 12.29 -10.49
N VAL A 153 -13.76 11.19 -10.12
CA VAL A 153 -15.03 10.78 -10.75
C VAL A 153 -16.12 11.85 -10.51
N LEU A 154 -16.24 12.34 -9.29
CA LEU A 154 -17.21 13.41 -8.97
C LEU A 154 -16.90 14.70 -9.76
N ASN A 155 -15.64 15.10 -9.82
CA ASN A 155 -15.18 16.27 -10.56
C ASN A 155 -15.47 16.13 -12.06
N ALA A 156 -15.06 15.01 -12.67
CA ALA A 156 -15.23 14.77 -14.09
C ALA A 156 -16.71 14.68 -14.47
N ARG A 157 -17.56 14.03 -13.63
CA ARG A 157 -19.02 14.01 -13.82
C ARG A 157 -19.61 15.41 -13.82
N ALA A 158 -19.28 16.22 -12.83
CA ALA A 158 -19.81 17.58 -12.73
C ALA A 158 -19.34 18.45 -13.92
N VAL A 159 -18.10 18.33 -14.37
CA VAL A 159 -17.60 19.04 -15.55
C VAL A 159 -18.28 18.56 -16.82
N MET A 160 -18.53 17.26 -16.97
CA MET A 160 -19.28 16.68 -18.09
C MET A 160 -20.71 17.24 -18.14
N ASP A 161 -21.40 17.31 -17.00
CA ASP A 161 -22.77 17.83 -16.94
C ASP A 161 -22.83 19.33 -17.28
N LEU A 162 -21.82 20.11 -16.86
CA LEU A 162 -21.68 21.52 -17.26
C LEU A 162 -21.49 21.67 -18.77
N ASN A 163 -20.66 20.85 -19.40
CA ASN A 163 -20.42 20.90 -20.85
C ASN A 163 -21.67 20.46 -21.64
N ARG A 164 -22.38 19.41 -21.22
CA ARG A 164 -23.66 18.98 -21.82
C ARG A 164 -24.70 20.07 -21.76
N ASN A 165 -24.82 20.72 -20.60
CA ASN A 165 -25.74 21.84 -20.46
C ASN A 165 -25.36 23.03 -21.37
N ASN A 166 -24.07 23.36 -21.47
CA ASN A 166 -23.57 24.40 -22.37
C ASN A 166 -23.86 24.08 -23.85
N GLU A 167 -23.61 22.85 -24.29
CA GLU A 167 -23.95 22.39 -25.64
C GLU A 167 -25.44 22.57 -25.94
N ARG A 168 -26.32 22.18 -24.99
CA ARG A 168 -27.75 22.36 -25.14
C ARG A 168 -28.13 23.85 -25.28
N VAL A 169 -27.60 24.72 -24.40
CA VAL A 169 -27.86 26.16 -24.44
C VAL A 169 -27.39 26.79 -25.75
N LEU A 170 -26.19 26.42 -26.20
CA LEU A 170 -25.68 26.93 -27.49
C LEU A 170 -26.41 26.36 -28.70
N GLY A 171 -26.95 25.16 -28.60
CA GLY A 171 -27.83 24.58 -29.61
C GLY A 171 -29.14 25.35 -29.76
N GLU A 172 -29.78 25.67 -28.65
CA GLU A 172 -31.00 26.53 -28.61
C GLU A 172 -30.70 27.91 -29.13
N TYR A 173 -29.57 28.51 -28.75
CA TYR A 173 -29.16 29.83 -29.20
C TYR A 173 -28.83 29.85 -30.70
N TYR A 174 -28.17 28.82 -31.25
CA TYR A 174 -27.95 28.68 -32.71
C TYR A 174 -29.26 28.62 -33.46
N ALA A 175 -30.24 27.85 -32.99
CA ALA A 175 -31.57 27.79 -33.62
C ALA A 175 -32.26 29.16 -33.63
N PHE A 176 -32.19 29.87 -32.48
CA PHE A 176 -32.73 31.23 -32.39
C PHE A 176 -32.09 32.21 -33.38
N VAL A 177 -30.74 32.22 -33.50
CA VAL A 177 -30.01 33.12 -34.39
C VAL A 177 -30.33 32.79 -35.87
N ARG A 178 -30.42 31.50 -36.22
CA ARG A 178 -30.80 31.06 -37.54
C ARG A 178 -32.21 31.53 -37.93
N ASP A 179 -33.21 31.32 -37.05
CA ASP A 179 -34.59 31.73 -37.31
C ASP A 179 -34.71 33.25 -37.37
N ALA A 180 -33.88 33.99 -36.61
CA ALA A 180 -33.79 35.46 -36.70
C ALA A 180 -33.16 35.89 -38.04
N ALA A 181 -32.23 35.18 -38.60
CA ALA A 181 -31.60 35.47 -39.89
C ALA A 181 -32.59 35.24 -41.04
N ASP A 182 -33.43 34.23 -40.97
CA ASP A 182 -34.45 33.92 -41.97
C ASP A 182 -35.50 35.06 -42.11
N VAL A 183 -35.72 35.83 -41.03
CA VAL A 183 -36.60 37.01 -41.02
C VAL A 183 -35.84 38.33 -41.14
N GLY A 184 -34.53 38.30 -41.42
CA GLY A 184 -33.70 39.51 -41.66
C GLY A 184 -33.29 40.25 -40.39
N LYS A 185 -33.42 39.65 -39.18
CA LYS A 185 -33.07 40.26 -37.88
C LYS A 185 -31.66 39.88 -37.41
N SER A 186 -30.97 38.95 -38.07
CA SER A 186 -29.58 38.53 -37.82
C SER A 186 -28.86 38.39 -39.14
N THR A 187 -27.54 38.36 -39.14
CA THR A 187 -26.69 38.20 -40.32
C THR A 187 -26.25 36.76 -40.53
N GLN A 188 -25.88 36.39 -41.77
CA GLN A 188 -25.27 35.09 -42.07
C GLN A 188 -23.94 34.89 -41.30
N THR A 189 -23.24 35.97 -40.99
CA THR A 189 -22.05 35.96 -40.13
C THR A 189 -22.36 35.54 -38.69
N ASP A 190 -23.48 36.03 -38.14
CA ASP A 190 -23.95 35.68 -36.81
C ASP A 190 -24.29 34.18 -36.73
N VAL A 191 -24.99 33.67 -37.78
CA VAL A 191 -25.31 32.24 -37.89
C VAL A 191 -24.05 31.39 -37.97
N ALA A 192 -23.06 31.80 -38.75
CA ALA A 192 -21.77 31.11 -38.86
C ALA A 192 -21.00 31.11 -37.51
N GLN A 193 -21.00 32.22 -36.76
CA GLN A 193 -20.39 32.31 -35.43
C GLN A 193 -21.09 31.41 -34.40
N ALA A 194 -22.42 31.42 -34.37
CA ALA A 194 -23.20 30.57 -33.47
C ALA A 194 -22.97 29.08 -33.79
N SER A 195 -22.94 28.71 -35.08
CA SER A 195 -22.64 27.36 -35.53
C SER A 195 -21.23 26.93 -35.09
N ALA A 196 -20.21 27.76 -35.29
CA ALA A 196 -18.83 27.47 -34.86
C ALA A 196 -18.73 27.26 -33.34
N ARG A 197 -19.43 28.08 -32.54
CA ARG A 197 -19.46 27.92 -31.07
C ARG A 197 -20.18 26.65 -30.65
N LEU A 198 -21.27 26.24 -31.33
CA LEU A 198 -21.96 24.99 -31.07
C LEU A 198 -21.04 23.78 -31.34
N GLU A 199 -20.31 23.77 -32.48
CA GLU A 199 -19.39 22.69 -32.76
C GLU A 199 -18.23 22.61 -31.75
N MET A 200 -17.72 23.75 -31.25
CA MET A 200 -16.75 23.77 -30.18
C MET A 200 -17.34 23.25 -28.84
N ALA A 201 -18.62 23.54 -28.55
CA ALA A 201 -19.28 22.99 -27.36
C ALA A 201 -19.50 21.47 -27.46
N ARG A 202 -19.86 20.97 -28.67
CA ARG A 202 -19.94 19.53 -28.94
C ARG A 202 -18.59 18.81 -28.72
N TYR A 203 -17.51 19.40 -29.22
CA TYR A 203 -16.15 18.92 -28.94
C TYR A 203 -15.87 18.90 -27.44
N GLY A 204 -16.18 19.99 -26.71
CA GLY A 204 -16.01 20.08 -25.28
C GLY A 204 -16.82 19.00 -24.50
N THR A 205 -18.02 18.69 -24.94
CA THR A 205 -18.84 17.59 -24.38
C THR A 205 -18.19 16.22 -24.62
N VAL A 206 -17.72 15.95 -25.83
CA VAL A 206 -17.05 14.67 -26.15
C VAL A 206 -15.77 14.50 -25.33
N ASP A 207 -14.97 15.56 -25.20
CA ASP A 207 -13.76 15.55 -24.39
C ASP A 207 -14.07 15.33 -22.88
N ALA A 208 -15.08 16.01 -22.33
CA ALA A 208 -15.52 15.83 -20.95
C ALA A 208 -16.07 14.42 -20.67
N VAL A 209 -16.78 13.81 -21.63
CA VAL A 209 -17.24 12.41 -21.55
C VAL A 209 -16.02 11.47 -21.50
N ALA A 210 -15.03 11.67 -22.36
CA ALA A 210 -13.83 10.86 -22.35
C ALA A 210 -13.05 10.98 -21.03
N GLN A 211 -12.96 12.18 -20.46
CA GLN A 211 -12.34 12.39 -19.13
C GLN A 211 -13.11 11.67 -18.03
N TYR A 212 -14.45 11.71 -18.04
CA TYR A 212 -15.27 10.97 -17.08
C TYR A 212 -15.07 9.45 -17.20
N GLU A 213 -15.09 8.91 -18.41
CA GLU A 213 -14.84 7.47 -18.64
C GLU A 213 -13.43 7.05 -18.17
N ASN A 214 -12.42 7.89 -18.43
CA ASN A 214 -11.07 7.64 -17.93
C ASN A 214 -11.02 7.65 -16.40
N ALA A 215 -11.72 8.56 -15.73
CA ALA A 215 -11.81 8.60 -14.27
C ALA A 215 -12.50 7.33 -13.73
N ILE A 216 -13.54 6.84 -14.39
CA ILE A 216 -14.21 5.56 -14.06
C ILE A 216 -13.26 4.37 -14.20
N GLU A 217 -12.39 4.32 -15.21
CA GLU A 217 -11.42 3.24 -15.35
C GLU A 217 -10.35 3.27 -14.27
N VAL A 218 -9.86 4.46 -13.89
CA VAL A 218 -8.95 4.61 -12.74
C VAL A 218 -9.63 4.15 -11.45
N PHE A 219 -10.87 4.56 -11.24
CA PHE A 219 -11.68 4.13 -10.11
C PHE A 219 -11.84 2.59 -10.08
N ARG A 220 -12.24 1.99 -11.21
CA ARG A 220 -12.40 0.53 -11.34
C ARG A 220 -11.11 -0.24 -11.03
N ARG A 221 -9.96 0.28 -11.44
CA ARG A 221 -8.67 -0.34 -11.13
C ARG A 221 -8.39 -0.38 -9.63
N ILE A 222 -8.79 0.64 -8.88
CA ILE A 222 -8.49 0.77 -7.44
C ILE A 222 -9.54 0.03 -6.60
N TYR A 223 -10.81 0.19 -6.93
CA TYR A 223 -11.94 -0.34 -6.18
C TYR A 223 -12.41 -1.73 -6.66
N GLY A 224 -12.05 -2.14 -7.88
CA GLY A 224 -12.47 -3.41 -8.48
C GLY A 224 -13.91 -3.40 -9.01
N ASN A 225 -14.78 -2.56 -8.49
CA ASN A 225 -16.19 -2.41 -8.89
C ASN A 225 -16.53 -0.91 -9.02
N VAL A 226 -17.60 -0.60 -9.74
CA VAL A 226 -18.10 0.78 -9.90
C VAL A 226 -19.51 0.83 -9.30
N PRO A 227 -19.79 1.70 -8.33
CA PRO A 227 -21.11 1.83 -7.74
C PRO A 227 -22.11 2.39 -8.76
N ALA A 228 -23.39 2.10 -8.55
CA ALA A 228 -24.46 2.60 -9.43
C ALA A 228 -24.60 4.13 -9.37
N GLU A 229 -24.28 4.73 -8.22
CA GLU A 229 -24.34 6.17 -8.00
C GLU A 229 -23.21 6.64 -7.08
N PHE A 230 -22.58 7.77 -7.42
CA PHE A 230 -21.59 8.45 -6.60
C PHE A 230 -22.25 9.56 -5.80
N VAL A 231 -22.03 9.60 -4.49
CA VAL A 231 -22.58 10.56 -3.56
C VAL A 231 -21.50 11.58 -3.16
N ASP A 232 -21.89 12.84 -2.94
CA ASP A 232 -20.97 13.88 -2.47
C ASP A 232 -20.32 13.48 -1.13
N ILE A 233 -19.07 13.91 -0.96
CA ILE A 233 -18.26 13.56 0.21
C ILE A 233 -18.66 14.43 1.39
N ASP A 234 -19.06 13.79 2.48
CA ASP A 234 -19.28 14.45 3.76
C ASP A 234 -17.99 14.51 4.58
N LEU A 235 -17.42 15.70 4.73
CA LEU A 235 -16.23 15.94 5.55
C LEU A 235 -16.54 16.06 7.05
N ALA A 236 -17.80 16.21 7.45
CA ALA A 236 -18.14 16.38 8.88
C ALA A 236 -17.69 15.19 9.73
N ARG A 237 -17.66 13.98 9.14
CA ARG A 237 -17.23 12.76 9.80
C ARG A 237 -15.76 12.76 10.23
N VAL A 238 -14.92 13.49 9.53
CA VAL A 238 -13.45 13.52 9.72
C VAL A 238 -12.95 14.94 10.06
N ALA A 239 -13.85 15.89 10.25
CA ALA A 239 -13.50 17.29 10.51
C ALA A 239 -12.65 17.45 11.78
N ASP A 240 -12.94 16.67 12.83
CA ASP A 240 -12.25 16.73 14.11
C ASP A 240 -10.79 16.23 14.02
N LEU A 241 -10.42 15.51 12.94
CA LEU A 241 -9.04 15.07 12.69
C LEU A 241 -8.16 16.17 12.11
N PHE A 242 -8.78 17.27 11.60
CA PHE A 242 -8.01 18.30 10.93
C PHE A 242 -7.28 19.18 11.95
N PRO A 243 -5.95 19.40 11.80
CA PRO A 243 -5.16 20.13 12.77
C PRO A 243 -5.50 21.63 12.79
N GLU A 244 -5.39 22.26 13.97
CA GLU A 244 -5.64 23.69 14.13
C GLU A 244 -4.54 24.55 13.47
N SER A 245 -3.30 24.03 13.42
CA SER A 245 -2.18 24.73 12.81
C SER A 245 -1.20 23.78 12.10
N VAL A 246 -0.46 24.32 11.13
CA VAL A 246 0.62 23.58 10.45
C VAL A 246 1.74 23.17 11.42
N ARG A 247 1.92 23.91 12.50
CA ARG A 247 2.89 23.59 13.53
C ARG A 247 2.49 22.34 14.30
N ASP A 248 1.25 22.27 14.75
CA ASP A 248 0.72 21.11 15.49
C ASP A 248 0.72 19.86 14.60
N ALA A 249 0.33 20.03 13.35
CA ALA A 249 0.41 18.99 12.33
C ALA A 249 1.84 18.46 12.15
N THR A 250 2.84 19.37 12.10
CA THR A 250 4.25 19.00 11.94
C THR A 250 4.77 18.24 13.16
N GLU A 251 4.46 18.71 14.37
CA GLU A 251 4.86 18.02 15.60
C GLU A 251 4.24 16.63 15.71
N TYR A 252 2.99 16.50 15.31
CA TYR A 252 2.29 15.20 15.26
C TYR A 252 2.94 14.27 14.24
N ALA A 253 3.14 14.74 13.00
CA ALA A 253 3.75 13.97 11.92
C ALA A 253 5.13 13.44 12.27
N LEU A 254 6.01 14.29 12.84
CA LEU A 254 7.36 13.89 13.23
C LEU A 254 7.38 12.79 14.32
N ARG A 255 6.32 12.65 15.10
CA ARG A 255 6.18 11.61 16.14
C ARG A 255 5.47 10.36 15.65
N ASN A 256 4.51 10.49 14.73
CA ASN A 256 3.56 9.43 14.43
C ASN A 256 3.62 8.90 13.00
N HIS A 257 4.28 9.61 12.06
CA HIS A 257 4.27 9.24 10.65
C HIS A 257 4.81 7.80 10.44
N PRO A 258 4.06 6.92 9.75
CA PRO A 258 4.39 5.49 9.65
C PRO A 258 5.78 5.23 9.07
N VAL A 259 6.18 6.00 8.05
CA VAL A 259 7.50 5.88 7.41
C VAL A 259 8.63 6.16 8.40
N LEU A 260 8.48 7.16 9.28
CA LEU A 260 9.49 7.47 10.29
C LEU A 260 9.58 6.36 11.33
N ARG A 261 8.45 5.83 11.78
CA ARG A 261 8.41 4.70 12.71
C ARG A 261 9.03 3.43 12.12
N ALA A 262 8.82 3.17 10.82
CA ALA A 262 9.44 2.04 10.13
C ALA A 262 10.97 2.17 10.11
N LEU A 263 11.49 3.34 9.76
CA LEU A 263 12.93 3.61 9.72
C LEU A 263 13.57 3.58 11.12
N ASP A 264 12.91 4.14 12.13
CA ASP A 264 13.38 4.07 13.51
C ASP A 264 13.47 2.61 14.00
N ALA A 265 12.47 1.77 13.70
CA ALA A 265 12.50 0.35 14.01
C ALA A 265 13.61 -0.40 13.25
N GLN A 266 13.84 -0.06 11.96
CA GLN A 266 14.95 -0.61 11.17
C GLN A 266 16.31 -0.23 11.75
N GLU A 267 16.50 1.01 12.19
CA GLU A 267 17.75 1.44 12.83
C GLU A 267 18.03 0.63 14.10
N VAL A 268 17.03 0.44 14.95
CA VAL A 268 17.16 -0.35 16.19
C VAL A 268 17.46 -1.82 15.86
N ALA A 269 16.79 -2.41 14.85
CA ALA A 269 17.07 -3.76 14.37
C ALA A 269 18.52 -3.90 13.86
N ALA A 270 19.00 -2.91 13.09
CA ALA A 270 20.37 -2.88 12.60
C ALA A 270 21.40 -2.82 13.74
N ARG A 271 21.11 -2.14 14.84
CA ARG A 271 21.97 -2.10 16.02
C ARG A 271 22.12 -3.48 16.70
N GLU A 272 21.07 -4.30 16.75
CA GLU A 272 21.18 -5.67 17.25
C GLU A 272 22.12 -6.54 16.38
N ASN A 273 22.22 -6.26 15.08
CA ASN A 273 23.13 -6.97 14.17
C ASN A 273 24.62 -6.76 14.51
N ILE A 274 24.98 -5.72 15.30
CA ILE A 274 26.36 -5.56 15.80
C ILE A 274 26.73 -6.73 16.71
N LYS A 275 25.83 -7.18 17.59
CA LYS A 275 26.06 -8.32 18.48
C LYS A 275 26.25 -9.61 17.68
N ILE A 276 25.45 -9.77 16.62
CA ILE A 276 25.53 -10.91 15.71
C ILE A 276 26.87 -10.89 14.94
N ALA A 277 27.37 -9.72 14.53
CA ALA A 277 28.64 -9.58 13.83
C ALA A 277 29.85 -10.09 14.64
N TYR A 278 29.81 -9.95 15.97
CA TYR A 278 30.87 -10.47 16.85
C TYR A 278 30.73 -11.95 17.20
N LYS A 279 29.69 -12.63 16.75
CA LYS A 279 29.40 -14.04 17.08
C LYS A 279 30.57 -14.98 16.79
N SER A 280 31.37 -14.73 15.72
CA SER A 280 32.52 -15.55 15.34
C SER A 280 33.70 -15.48 16.32
N MET A 281 33.77 -14.46 17.18
CA MET A 281 34.81 -14.31 18.20
C MET A 281 34.35 -14.69 19.62
N LEU A 282 33.05 -14.91 19.81
CA LEU A 282 32.51 -15.19 21.14
C LEU A 282 32.49 -16.71 21.41
N PRO A 283 32.69 -17.13 22.69
CA PRO A 283 32.57 -18.53 23.06
C PRO A 283 31.18 -19.10 22.69
N SER A 284 31.17 -20.34 22.22
CA SER A 284 29.91 -21.10 22.03
C SER A 284 29.92 -22.38 22.87
N ILE A 285 28.75 -22.74 23.37
CA ILE A 285 28.51 -23.97 24.12
C ILE A 285 27.36 -24.71 23.44
N ASP A 286 27.67 -25.93 22.99
CA ASP A 286 26.73 -26.82 22.35
C ASP A 286 26.64 -28.14 23.15
N VAL A 287 25.44 -28.66 23.33
CA VAL A 287 25.20 -30.02 23.77
C VAL A 287 24.96 -30.89 22.54
N ARG A 288 25.73 -31.94 22.35
CA ARG A 288 25.56 -32.84 21.22
C ARG A 288 25.44 -34.26 21.74
N GLY A 289 24.54 -35.03 21.18
CA GLY A 289 24.37 -36.45 21.42
C GLY A 289 24.29 -37.19 20.08
N ALA A 290 24.80 -38.39 20.03
CA ALA A 290 24.62 -39.27 18.88
C ALA A 290 24.57 -40.74 19.34
N VAL A 291 23.72 -41.50 18.68
CA VAL A 291 23.71 -42.96 18.73
C VAL A 291 23.85 -43.42 17.30
N GLN A 292 24.94 -44.12 16.98
CA GLN A 292 25.26 -44.54 15.61
C GLN A 292 25.54 -46.03 15.59
N GLN A 293 25.07 -46.71 14.54
CA GLN A 293 25.40 -48.06 14.19
C GLN A 293 26.28 -48.03 12.92
N VAL A 294 27.38 -48.74 12.94
CA VAL A 294 28.29 -48.92 11.79
C VAL A 294 28.43 -50.39 11.49
N ASP A 295 28.02 -50.78 10.31
CA ASP A 295 28.03 -52.15 9.83
C ASP A 295 29.05 -52.32 8.70
N ASN A 296 29.47 -53.56 8.41
CA ASN A 296 30.38 -53.94 7.33
C ASN A 296 31.77 -53.28 7.42
N VAL A 297 32.38 -53.26 8.62
CA VAL A 297 33.75 -52.80 8.82
C VAL A 297 34.68 -54.02 8.96
N PRO A 298 35.81 -54.10 8.23
CA PRO A 298 36.75 -55.20 8.33
C PRO A 298 37.23 -55.40 9.77
N PHE A 299 37.27 -56.68 10.19
CA PHE A 299 37.73 -57.11 11.52
C PHE A 299 36.89 -56.71 12.72
N LEU A 300 35.80 -55.97 12.51
CA LEU A 300 34.90 -55.57 13.56
C LEU A 300 33.49 -56.02 13.20
N ASN A 301 32.81 -56.66 14.16
CA ASN A 301 31.38 -56.84 14.05
C ASN A 301 30.69 -55.48 14.21
N ASP A 302 29.43 -55.41 13.95
CA ASP A 302 28.62 -54.21 14.08
C ASP A 302 29.00 -53.37 15.31
N ILE A 303 29.32 -52.09 15.09
CA ILE A 303 29.73 -51.17 16.13
C ILE A 303 28.57 -50.24 16.47
N THR A 304 28.13 -50.28 17.73
CA THR A 304 27.24 -49.27 18.26
C THR A 304 28.03 -48.23 19.05
N ASP A 305 28.02 -47.01 18.61
CA ASP A 305 28.63 -45.87 19.33
C ASP A 305 27.53 -44.96 19.89
N SER A 306 27.57 -44.70 21.20
CA SER A 306 26.62 -43.84 21.88
C SER A 306 27.41 -42.78 22.66
N ARG A 307 27.18 -41.50 22.32
CA ARG A 307 27.90 -40.41 22.96
C ARG A 307 26.96 -39.24 23.25
N ILE A 308 27.20 -38.58 24.36
CA ILE A 308 26.63 -37.28 24.70
C ILE A 308 27.75 -36.43 25.30
N GLY A 309 27.79 -35.16 24.96
CA GLY A 309 28.82 -34.27 25.45
C GLY A 309 28.46 -32.81 25.36
N VAL A 310 29.12 -32.01 26.17
CA VAL A 310 29.10 -30.55 26.11
C VAL A 310 30.36 -30.07 25.40
N TYR A 311 30.18 -29.32 24.36
CA TYR A 311 31.29 -28.84 23.52
C TYR A 311 31.42 -27.33 23.72
N LEU A 312 32.56 -26.90 24.27
CA LEU A 312 32.95 -25.50 24.36
C LEU A 312 33.90 -25.16 23.21
N ARG A 313 33.56 -24.13 22.44
CA ARG A 313 34.45 -23.59 21.41
C ARG A 313 34.78 -22.15 21.76
N VAL A 314 36.05 -21.82 21.89
CA VAL A 314 36.55 -20.47 22.12
C VAL A 314 37.44 -20.08 20.96
N PRO A 315 36.97 -19.27 19.99
CA PRO A 315 37.80 -18.79 18.91
C PRO A 315 38.87 -17.84 19.43
N LEU A 316 40.13 -18.06 19.11
CA LEU A 316 41.23 -17.18 19.51
C LEU A 316 41.53 -16.14 18.42
N TYR A 317 41.30 -16.48 17.18
CA TYR A 317 41.54 -15.60 16.05
C TYR A 317 40.63 -16.04 14.87
N ASP A 318 39.85 -15.06 14.36
CA ASP A 318 38.89 -15.26 13.27
C ASP A 318 39.29 -14.55 11.96
N ARG A 319 40.59 -14.25 11.78
CA ARG A 319 41.15 -13.50 10.65
C ARG A 319 40.60 -12.07 10.53
N GLY A 320 40.08 -11.48 11.61
CA GLY A 320 39.51 -10.14 11.63
C GLY A 320 38.05 -10.07 11.08
N ASN A 321 37.43 -11.21 10.80
CA ASN A 321 36.10 -11.26 10.18
C ASN A 321 35.02 -10.59 11.05
N ALA A 322 35.06 -10.77 12.37
CA ALA A 322 34.14 -10.14 13.30
C ALA A 322 34.21 -8.60 13.25
N PHE A 323 35.41 -8.04 13.23
CA PHE A 323 35.63 -6.60 13.16
C PHE A 323 35.16 -6.03 11.83
N ALA A 324 35.54 -6.67 10.72
CA ALA A 324 35.10 -6.23 9.38
C ALA A 324 33.57 -6.28 9.22
N ASN A 325 32.93 -7.33 9.75
CA ASN A 325 31.47 -7.42 9.76
C ASN A 325 30.83 -6.35 10.66
N ALA A 326 31.39 -6.09 11.84
CA ALA A 326 30.91 -5.04 12.74
C ALA A 326 31.03 -3.66 12.10
N ASP A 327 32.15 -3.38 11.39
CA ASP A 327 32.33 -2.10 10.69
C ASP A 327 31.33 -1.94 9.52
N ARG A 328 31.07 -3.03 8.76
CA ARG A 328 30.03 -3.04 7.75
C ARG A 328 28.64 -2.74 8.34
N VAL A 329 28.31 -3.34 9.48
CA VAL A 329 27.03 -3.08 10.18
C VAL A 329 26.96 -1.64 10.68
N ARG A 330 28.05 -1.08 11.24
CA ARG A 330 28.11 0.33 11.67
C ARG A 330 27.89 1.29 10.49
N ALA A 331 28.52 1.02 9.35
CA ALA A 331 28.33 1.81 8.14
C ALA A 331 26.86 1.75 7.64
N ASN A 332 26.24 0.56 7.73
CA ASN A 332 24.81 0.42 7.40
C ASN A 332 23.91 1.22 8.35
N ILE A 333 24.18 1.19 9.66
CA ILE A 333 23.43 1.99 10.65
C ILE A 333 23.57 3.50 10.35
N ALA A 334 24.79 3.97 10.03
CA ALA A 334 24.99 5.35 9.63
C ALA A 334 24.17 5.71 8.39
N GLY A 335 24.11 4.82 7.40
CA GLY A 335 23.24 4.99 6.21
C GLY A 335 21.76 5.10 6.56
N ILE A 336 21.24 4.24 7.46
CA ILE A 336 19.85 4.30 7.92
C ILE A 336 19.60 5.62 8.69
N HIS A 337 20.54 6.06 9.50
CA HIS A 337 20.43 7.33 10.22
C HIS A 337 20.27 8.53 9.28
N GLU A 338 21.06 8.59 8.20
CA GLU A 338 20.91 9.63 7.17
C GLU A 338 19.55 9.50 6.42
N GLN A 339 19.07 8.29 6.21
CA GLN A 339 17.72 8.08 5.65
C GLN A 339 16.63 8.65 6.57
N ILE A 340 16.73 8.46 7.88
CA ILE A 340 15.81 9.04 8.86
C ILE A 340 15.83 10.56 8.81
N ILE A 341 17.01 11.18 8.76
CA ILE A 341 17.15 12.64 8.66
C ILE A 341 16.48 13.15 7.37
N ASN A 342 16.73 12.49 6.25
CA ASN A 342 16.11 12.85 4.98
C ASN A 342 14.58 12.65 5.00
N ALA A 343 14.11 11.52 5.52
CA ALA A 343 12.68 11.22 5.60
C ALA A 343 11.93 12.26 6.46
N ARG A 344 12.52 12.72 7.56
CA ARG A 344 11.95 13.81 8.39
C ARG A 344 11.80 15.10 7.59
N ARG A 345 12.79 15.46 6.77
CA ARG A 345 12.71 16.64 5.91
C ARG A 345 11.60 16.50 4.86
N VAL A 346 11.50 15.34 4.22
CA VAL A 346 10.47 15.05 3.22
C VAL A 346 9.06 15.09 3.84
N VAL A 347 8.88 14.53 5.03
CA VAL A 347 7.59 14.59 5.75
C VAL A 347 7.19 16.04 6.03
N VAL A 348 8.12 16.87 6.52
CA VAL A 348 7.86 18.30 6.79
C VAL A 348 7.57 19.06 5.48
N GLU A 349 8.31 18.79 4.41
CA GLU A 349 8.10 19.39 3.09
C GLU A 349 6.71 19.05 2.54
N ASN A 350 6.35 17.77 2.52
CA ASN A 350 5.06 17.30 2.02
C ASN A 350 3.89 17.88 2.80
N LEU A 351 4.01 17.92 4.13
CA LEU A 351 2.99 18.50 4.99
C LEU A 351 2.79 20.00 4.74
N ASN A 352 3.89 20.76 4.66
CA ASN A 352 3.79 22.20 4.36
C ASN A 352 3.21 22.44 2.96
N ALA A 353 3.57 21.63 1.97
CA ALA A 353 3.01 21.71 0.63
C ALA A 353 1.49 21.42 0.64
N ALA A 354 1.06 20.33 1.29
CA ALA A 354 -0.35 19.96 1.41
C ALA A 354 -1.15 21.06 2.15
N TRP A 355 -0.61 21.62 3.22
CA TRP A 355 -1.21 22.72 3.97
C TRP A 355 -1.41 23.97 3.13
N ASN A 356 -0.35 24.39 2.40
CA ASN A 356 -0.41 25.57 1.52
C ASN A 356 -1.44 25.38 0.39
N ILE A 357 -1.53 24.17 -0.17
CA ILE A 357 -2.54 23.83 -1.17
C ILE A 357 -3.94 23.95 -0.55
N TYR A 358 -4.18 23.37 0.64
CA TYR A 358 -5.46 23.46 1.32
C TYR A 358 -5.89 24.91 1.54
N GLN A 359 -5.02 25.76 2.07
CA GLN A 359 -5.30 27.17 2.27
C GLN A 359 -5.57 27.90 0.93
N SER A 360 -4.79 27.60 -0.10
CA SER A 360 -5.00 28.17 -1.44
C SER A 360 -6.37 27.82 -2.01
N GLN A 361 -6.83 26.58 -1.82
CA GLN A 361 -8.15 26.14 -2.31
C GLN A 361 -9.30 26.79 -1.53
N GLU A 362 -9.13 27.11 -0.26
CA GLU A 362 -10.11 27.87 0.53
C GLU A 362 -10.36 29.26 -0.08
N TYR A 363 -9.29 29.97 -0.46
CA TYR A 363 -9.42 31.26 -1.18
C TYR A 363 -9.97 31.09 -2.59
N ALA A 364 -9.54 30.04 -3.31
CA ALA A 364 -9.98 29.77 -4.68
C ALA A 364 -11.50 29.53 -4.78
N ILE A 365 -12.10 28.83 -3.82
CA ILE A 365 -13.56 28.59 -3.79
C ILE A 365 -14.30 29.93 -3.74
N ASN A 366 -13.94 30.82 -2.83
CA ASN A 366 -14.61 32.11 -2.67
C ASN A 366 -14.42 32.99 -3.91
N ALA A 367 -13.22 33.06 -4.47
CA ALA A 367 -12.92 33.82 -5.67
C ALA A 367 -13.65 33.28 -6.90
N THR A 368 -13.69 31.97 -7.09
CA THR A 368 -14.37 31.34 -8.23
C THR A 368 -15.89 31.44 -8.10
N LEU A 369 -16.48 31.39 -6.90
CA LEU A 369 -17.89 31.61 -6.68
C LEU A 369 -18.27 33.02 -7.06
N ALA A 370 -17.54 34.05 -6.58
CA ALA A 370 -17.74 35.43 -6.96
C ALA A 370 -17.63 35.63 -8.48
N SER A 371 -16.70 34.93 -9.14
CA SER A 371 -16.57 34.96 -10.60
C SER A 371 -17.80 34.35 -11.31
N VAL A 372 -18.37 33.25 -10.79
CA VAL A 372 -19.61 32.65 -11.32
C VAL A 372 -20.76 33.65 -11.23
N ASP A 373 -20.94 34.31 -10.07
CA ASP A 373 -22.01 35.25 -9.86
C ASP A 373 -21.86 36.48 -10.76
N ALA A 374 -20.64 37.01 -10.90
CA ALA A 374 -20.36 38.13 -11.79
C ALA A 374 -20.59 37.79 -13.28
N ASN A 375 -20.11 36.64 -13.73
CA ASN A 375 -20.28 36.20 -15.14
C ASN A 375 -21.76 35.89 -15.44
N LYS A 376 -22.51 35.36 -14.48
CA LYS A 376 -23.95 35.17 -14.62
C LYS A 376 -24.69 36.51 -14.79
N ALA A 377 -24.39 37.47 -13.94
CA ALA A 377 -24.97 38.84 -14.07
C ALA A 377 -24.57 39.53 -15.37
N ALA A 378 -23.33 39.36 -15.81
CA ALA A 378 -22.83 39.87 -17.08
C ALA A 378 -23.57 39.24 -18.28
N LEU A 379 -23.76 37.92 -18.28
CA LEU A 379 -24.52 37.22 -19.29
C LEU A 379 -25.95 37.71 -19.39
N ASP A 380 -26.63 37.86 -18.25
CA ASP A 380 -28.01 38.34 -18.19
C ASP A 380 -28.11 39.78 -18.78
N GLY A 381 -27.17 40.68 -18.43
CA GLY A 381 -27.07 42.00 -18.98
C GLY A 381 -26.75 42.06 -20.49
N VAL A 382 -25.89 41.16 -20.97
CA VAL A 382 -25.55 41.06 -22.40
C VAL A 382 -26.75 40.53 -23.21
N ARG A 383 -27.51 39.56 -22.68
CA ARG A 383 -28.72 39.03 -23.31
C ARG A 383 -29.81 40.09 -23.41
N ASP A 384 -30.04 40.88 -22.33
CA ASP A 384 -30.96 42.00 -22.37
C ASP A 384 -30.51 43.04 -23.40
N GLY A 385 -29.24 43.41 -23.39
CA GLY A 385 -28.66 44.34 -24.36
C GLY A 385 -28.82 43.87 -25.80
N GLN A 386 -28.67 42.59 -26.08
CA GLN A 386 -28.86 41.99 -27.38
C GLN A 386 -30.34 42.04 -27.83
N ALA A 387 -31.26 41.72 -26.93
CA ALA A 387 -32.68 41.80 -27.23
C ALA A 387 -33.13 43.21 -27.66
N HIS A 388 -32.42 44.26 -27.17
CA HIS A 388 -32.65 45.66 -27.53
C HIS A 388 -31.70 46.17 -28.64
N GLY A 389 -30.94 45.29 -29.30
CA GLY A 389 -30.05 45.66 -30.41
C GLY A 389 -28.76 46.42 -29.99
N ARG A 390 -28.43 46.50 -28.69
CA ARG A 390 -27.27 47.19 -28.13
C ARG A 390 -26.04 46.33 -27.95
N ARG A 391 -26.18 45.01 -28.11
CA ARG A 391 -25.13 44.00 -28.03
C ARG A 391 -25.23 43.02 -29.18
N THR A 392 -24.10 42.43 -29.54
CA THR A 392 -24.00 41.48 -30.66
C THR A 392 -24.26 40.06 -30.20
N VAL A 393 -24.51 39.16 -31.18
CA VAL A 393 -24.54 37.69 -30.99
C VAL A 393 -23.21 37.23 -30.40
N LEU A 394 -22.09 37.74 -30.88
CA LEU A 394 -20.76 37.41 -30.38
C LEU A 394 -20.56 37.74 -28.90
N ASP A 395 -21.14 38.90 -28.45
CA ASP A 395 -21.05 39.27 -27.02
C ASP A 395 -21.75 38.24 -26.12
N VAL A 396 -22.91 37.72 -26.55
CA VAL A 396 -23.62 36.64 -25.82
C VAL A 396 -22.82 35.36 -25.81
N LEU A 397 -22.31 34.95 -26.96
CA LEU A 397 -21.48 33.72 -27.07
C LEU A 397 -20.21 33.77 -26.21
N ASN A 398 -19.59 34.94 -26.10
CA ASN A 398 -18.43 35.13 -25.23
C ASN A 398 -18.83 35.09 -23.75
N ALA A 399 -19.95 35.73 -23.37
CA ALA A 399 -20.42 35.71 -21.97
C ALA A 399 -20.82 34.30 -21.52
N GLU A 400 -21.42 33.48 -22.41
CA GLU A 400 -21.71 32.06 -22.15
C GLU A 400 -20.42 31.26 -21.88
N GLN A 401 -19.38 31.48 -22.70
CA GLN A 401 -18.11 30.80 -22.52
C GLN A 401 -17.45 31.18 -21.19
N GLU A 402 -17.47 32.46 -20.82
CA GLU A 402 -16.89 32.92 -19.54
C GLU A 402 -17.66 32.35 -18.33
N LEU A 403 -18.98 32.24 -18.43
CA LEU A 403 -19.79 31.60 -17.39
C LEU A 403 -19.49 30.11 -17.27
N LEU A 404 -19.33 29.39 -18.38
CA LEU A 404 -18.91 27.98 -18.36
C LEU A 404 -17.53 27.85 -17.69
N ASN A 405 -16.55 28.66 -18.13
CA ASN A 405 -15.19 28.62 -17.58
C ASN A 405 -15.18 28.86 -16.07
N SER A 406 -15.94 29.85 -15.58
CA SER A 406 -16.03 30.14 -14.14
C SER A 406 -16.73 29.02 -13.35
N ARG A 407 -17.75 28.38 -13.89
CA ARG A 407 -18.43 27.22 -13.26
C ARG A 407 -17.51 26.01 -13.18
N VAL A 408 -16.77 25.71 -14.26
CA VAL A 408 -15.80 24.61 -14.27
C VAL A 408 -14.69 24.89 -13.25
N ALA A 409 -14.16 26.13 -13.20
CA ALA A 409 -13.14 26.50 -12.22
C ALA A 409 -13.65 26.37 -10.77
N HIS A 410 -14.89 26.78 -10.48
CA HIS A 410 -15.48 26.63 -9.16
C HIS A 410 -15.67 25.15 -8.76
N THR A 411 -16.16 24.34 -9.69
CA THR A 411 -16.33 22.89 -9.47
C THR A 411 -14.98 22.23 -9.14
N ARG A 412 -13.94 22.54 -9.92
CA ARG A 412 -12.58 22.03 -9.67
C ARG A 412 -12.02 22.49 -8.32
N ALA A 413 -12.21 23.76 -7.94
CA ALA A 413 -11.75 24.29 -6.65
C ALA A 413 -12.41 23.57 -5.48
N LYS A 414 -13.73 23.30 -5.56
CA LYS A 414 -14.45 22.52 -4.54
C LYS A 414 -13.85 21.11 -4.33
N HIS A 415 -13.64 20.37 -5.40
CA HIS A 415 -13.09 19.02 -5.31
C HIS A 415 -11.61 19.02 -4.92
N ALA A 416 -10.83 19.99 -5.42
CA ALA A 416 -9.42 20.16 -5.04
C ALA A 416 -9.26 20.48 -3.53
N ARG A 417 -10.17 21.24 -2.92
CA ARG A 417 -10.15 21.47 -1.47
C ARG A 417 -10.38 20.18 -0.69
N ILE A 418 -11.31 19.32 -1.13
CA ILE A 418 -11.57 18.04 -0.48
C ILE A 418 -10.33 17.16 -0.59
N ALA A 419 -9.71 17.06 -1.76
CA ALA A 419 -8.48 16.32 -1.95
C ALA A 419 -7.32 16.85 -1.07
N ALA A 420 -7.18 18.18 -0.97
CA ALA A 420 -6.16 18.81 -0.14
C ALA A 420 -6.39 18.56 1.36
N PHE A 421 -7.63 18.48 1.83
CA PHE A 421 -7.97 18.12 3.21
C PHE A 421 -7.41 16.72 3.55
N PHE A 422 -7.69 15.72 2.73
CA PHE A 422 -7.18 14.38 2.94
C PHE A 422 -5.66 14.28 2.73
N ALA A 423 -5.09 15.10 1.85
CA ALA A 423 -3.65 15.17 1.66
C ALA A 423 -2.91 15.68 2.91
N VAL A 424 -3.50 16.63 3.67
CA VAL A 424 -2.95 17.06 4.95
C VAL A 424 -2.96 15.90 5.95
N LEU A 425 -4.09 15.19 6.11
CA LEU A 425 -4.18 14.02 7.00
C LEU A 425 -3.17 12.92 6.61
N ALA A 426 -3.04 12.64 5.32
CA ALA A 426 -2.05 11.69 4.82
C ALA A 426 -0.61 12.13 5.14
N SER A 427 -0.29 13.41 4.92
CA SER A 427 1.05 13.96 5.21
C SER A 427 1.38 13.99 6.71
N MET A 428 0.37 13.98 7.57
CA MET A 428 0.53 13.82 9.03
C MET A 428 0.75 12.35 9.43
N GLY A 429 0.42 11.40 8.57
CA GLY A 429 0.36 9.98 8.91
C GLY A 429 -0.90 9.58 9.66
N ASP A 430 -1.96 10.39 9.57
CA ASP A 430 -3.21 10.22 10.33
C ASP A 430 -4.39 9.74 9.47
N LEU A 431 -4.17 9.54 8.18
CA LEU A 431 -5.13 8.92 7.26
C LEU A 431 -5.11 7.38 7.46
N THR A 432 -5.70 6.94 8.57
CA THR A 432 -5.72 5.53 8.95
C THR A 432 -7.10 4.91 8.79
N PRO A 433 -7.21 3.58 8.62
CA PRO A 433 -8.49 2.89 8.56
C PRO A 433 -9.37 3.14 9.80
N GLU A 434 -8.74 3.23 10.98
CA GLU A 434 -9.40 3.50 12.25
C GLU A 434 -10.03 4.90 12.26
N ASN A 435 -9.26 5.92 11.87
CA ASN A 435 -9.71 7.32 11.84
C ASN A 435 -10.82 7.57 10.80
N LEU A 436 -10.81 6.79 9.72
CA LEU A 436 -11.88 6.81 8.72
C LEU A 436 -13.10 5.98 9.16
N GLY A 437 -13.01 5.26 10.29
CA GLY A 437 -14.06 4.38 10.81
C GLY A 437 -14.33 3.17 9.91
N LEU A 438 -13.27 2.66 9.25
CA LEU A 438 -13.32 1.46 8.40
C LEU A 438 -13.08 0.17 9.20
N VAL A 439 -12.53 0.28 10.41
CA VAL A 439 -12.28 -0.84 11.32
C VAL A 439 -12.91 -0.48 12.66
N ALA A 440 -13.67 -1.39 13.24
CA ALA A 440 -14.13 -1.24 14.62
C ALA A 440 -12.93 -1.44 15.56
N ASP A 441 -12.80 -0.58 16.59
CA ASP A 441 -11.80 -0.71 17.67
C ASP A 441 -11.86 -2.06 18.39
#